data_9380db34213c6fe7925ccac0be3f677c
#
_entry.id   9380db34213c6fe7925ccac0be3f677c
#
_cell.length_a   1.000
_cell.length_b   1.000
_cell.length_c   1.000
_cell.angle_alpha   90.00
_cell.angle_beta   90.00
_cell.angle_gamma   90.00
#
_symmetry.space_group_name_H-M   'P 1'
#
loop_
_entity.id
_entity.type
_entity.pdbx_description
1 polymer ?
#
loop_
_entity_poly.entity_id
_entity_poly.type
_entity_poly.pdbx_seq_one_letter_code
_entity_poly.pdbx_strand_id
1 'polypeptide(L)'
;MLYDNALLVSLLSTVHKFEPLPVFEHCVTRTCDWLMREMQLSSGGFASSLSADSPTRDDPDVLAEGVFYTYTSEELQDTLQDNSQLANQLLNFCQIDPVTQTF
;
A
#
# COMPACT_ATOMS: atom_id res chain seq x y z
N MET A 1 -7.78 0.17 -6.81
CA MET A 1 -9.14 0.02 -7.35
C MET A 1 -9.87 -1.11 -6.63
N LEU A 2 -11.19 -1.04 -6.51
CA LEU A 2 -11.99 -2.09 -5.87
C LEU A 2 -11.86 -3.44 -6.58
N TYR A 3 -11.96 -3.43 -7.91
CA TYR A 3 -11.94 -4.67 -8.70
C TYR A 3 -10.62 -5.45 -8.57
N ASP A 4 -9.50 -4.78 -8.44
CA ASP A 4 -8.20 -5.43 -8.25
C ASP A 4 -8.19 -6.23 -6.94
N ASN A 5 -8.63 -5.59 -5.87
CA ASN A 5 -8.73 -6.23 -4.55
C ASN A 5 -9.74 -7.38 -4.56
N ALA A 6 -10.90 -7.20 -5.21
CA ALA A 6 -11.92 -8.23 -5.31
C ALA A 6 -11.43 -9.48 -6.08
N LEU A 7 -10.71 -9.26 -7.19
CA LEU A 7 -10.12 -10.34 -7.98
C LEU A 7 -9.02 -11.07 -7.18
N LEU A 8 -8.17 -10.33 -6.47
CA LEU A 8 -7.13 -10.91 -5.63
C LEU A 8 -7.71 -11.76 -4.50
N VAL A 9 -8.72 -11.25 -3.78
CA VAL A 9 -9.43 -11.99 -2.72
C VAL A 9 -10.05 -13.27 -3.30
N SER A 10 -10.72 -13.17 -4.45
CA SER A 10 -11.33 -14.33 -5.12
C SER A 10 -10.30 -15.39 -5.51
N LEU A 11 -9.19 -14.96 -6.12
CA LEU A 11 -8.09 -15.84 -6.51
C LEU A 11 -7.48 -16.55 -5.30
N LEU A 12 -7.05 -15.78 -4.29
CA LEU A 12 -6.38 -16.33 -3.11
C LEU A 12 -7.31 -17.24 -2.30
N SER A 13 -8.60 -16.92 -2.18
CA SER A 13 -9.59 -17.79 -1.53
C SER A 13 -9.79 -19.10 -2.30
N THR A 14 -9.69 -19.05 -3.63
CA THR A 14 -9.80 -20.25 -4.47
C THR A 14 -8.56 -21.13 -4.34
N VAL A 15 -7.36 -20.53 -4.43
CA VAL A 15 -6.11 -21.27 -4.28
C VAL A 15 -5.98 -21.90 -2.91
N HIS A 16 -6.37 -21.18 -1.85
CA HIS A 16 -6.35 -21.68 -0.47
C HIS A 16 -7.18 -22.96 -0.27
N LYS A 17 -8.24 -23.19 -1.05
CA LYS A 17 -9.01 -24.46 -0.98
C LYS A 17 -8.21 -25.67 -1.45
N PHE A 18 -7.24 -25.47 -2.34
CA PHE A 18 -6.40 -26.53 -2.89
C PHE A 18 -5.07 -26.65 -2.13
N GLU A 19 -4.54 -25.50 -1.71
CA GLU A 19 -3.28 -25.41 -0.96
C GLU A 19 -3.46 -24.43 0.22
N PRO A 20 -3.83 -24.93 1.40
CA PRO A 20 -4.17 -24.10 2.55
C PRO A 20 -2.93 -23.53 3.23
N LEU A 21 -2.33 -22.50 2.61
CA LEU A 21 -1.21 -21.77 3.19
C LEU A 21 -1.70 -20.60 4.06
N PRO A 22 -1.14 -20.42 5.28
CA PRO A 22 -1.51 -19.32 6.18
C PRO A 22 -1.37 -17.93 5.55
N VAL A 23 -0.44 -17.74 4.63
CA VAL A 23 -0.24 -16.47 3.93
C VAL A 23 -1.47 -16.08 3.09
N PHE A 24 -2.15 -17.04 2.45
CA PHE A 24 -3.34 -16.75 1.66
C PHE A 24 -4.50 -16.32 2.55
N GLU A 25 -4.74 -17.03 3.66
CA GLU A 25 -5.74 -16.64 4.65
C GLU A 25 -5.46 -15.24 5.22
N HIS A 26 -4.22 -14.97 5.58
CA HIS A 26 -3.80 -13.66 6.09
C HIS A 26 -4.05 -12.55 5.06
N CYS A 27 -3.62 -12.73 3.81
CA CYS A 27 -3.83 -11.74 2.74
C CYS A 27 -5.32 -11.49 2.49
N VAL A 28 -6.15 -12.54 2.40
CA VAL A 28 -7.59 -12.40 2.20
C VAL A 28 -8.22 -11.62 3.34
N THR A 29 -7.97 -12.02 4.58
CA THR A 29 -8.54 -11.36 5.77
C THR A 29 -8.15 -9.90 5.82
N ARG A 30 -6.85 -9.58 5.69
CA ARG A 30 -6.36 -8.19 5.72
C ARG A 30 -6.93 -7.33 4.59
N THR A 31 -7.08 -7.90 3.40
CA THR A 31 -7.66 -7.17 2.26
C THR A 31 -9.15 -6.91 2.49
N CYS A 32 -9.90 -7.88 2.99
CA CYS A 32 -11.31 -7.70 3.33
C CYS A 32 -11.50 -6.64 4.43
N ASP A 33 -10.71 -6.69 5.50
CA ASP A 33 -10.75 -5.71 6.59
C ASP A 33 -10.46 -4.29 6.08
N TRP A 34 -9.48 -4.15 5.17
CA TRP A 34 -9.15 -2.87 4.56
C TRP A 34 -10.30 -2.36 3.68
N LEU A 35 -10.89 -3.22 2.83
CA LEU A 35 -12.04 -2.86 1.98
C LEU A 35 -13.24 -2.37 2.82
N MET A 36 -13.53 -3.06 3.92
CA MET A 36 -14.61 -2.69 4.83
C MET A 36 -14.36 -1.35 5.52
N ARG A 37 -13.12 -1.07 5.88
CA ARG A 37 -12.77 0.15 6.60
C ARG A 37 -12.63 1.37 5.68
N GLU A 38 -12.00 1.19 4.49
CA GLU A 38 -11.59 2.31 3.65
C GLU A 38 -12.50 2.55 2.45
N MET A 39 -13.16 1.51 1.94
CA MET A 39 -13.92 1.60 0.70
C MET A 39 -15.42 1.44 0.88
N GLN A 40 -15.89 0.96 2.03
CA GLN A 40 -17.33 0.80 2.26
C GLN A 40 -17.99 2.17 2.49
N LEU A 41 -19.08 2.41 1.76
CA LEU A 41 -19.89 3.61 1.88
C LEU A 41 -20.96 3.45 2.96
N SER A 42 -21.41 4.57 3.52
CA SER A 42 -22.51 4.57 4.50
C SER A 42 -23.82 3.99 3.96
N SER A 43 -23.99 3.98 2.65
CA SER A 43 -25.13 3.32 1.97
C SER A 43 -25.02 1.79 1.91
N GLY A 44 -23.93 1.19 2.39
CA GLY A 44 -23.65 -0.25 2.34
C GLY A 44 -22.96 -0.73 1.07
N GLY A 45 -22.83 0.12 0.04
CA GLY A 45 -22.04 -0.18 -1.15
C GLY A 45 -20.53 0.06 -0.94
N PHE A 46 -19.75 -0.11 -2.01
CA PHE A 46 -18.32 0.15 -2.00
C PHE A 46 -17.95 1.19 -3.06
N ALA A 47 -17.02 2.07 -2.75
CA ALA A 47 -16.42 2.97 -3.72
C ALA A 47 -15.66 2.16 -4.78
N SER A 48 -15.74 2.56 -6.05
CA SER A 48 -15.02 1.89 -7.14
C SER A 48 -13.51 2.11 -7.07
N SER A 49 -13.10 3.24 -6.51
CA SER A 49 -11.69 3.62 -6.32
C SER A 49 -11.57 4.67 -5.21
N LEU A 50 -10.38 4.79 -4.65
CA LEU A 50 -9.94 5.94 -3.86
C LEU A 50 -9.05 6.82 -4.74
N SER A 51 -8.97 8.12 -4.43
CA SER A 51 -7.99 9.01 -5.05
C SER A 51 -6.58 8.52 -4.74
N ALA A 52 -5.69 8.61 -5.73
CA ALA A 52 -4.27 8.38 -5.54
C ALA A 52 -3.54 9.63 -5.04
N ASP A 53 -4.23 10.79 -5.03
CA ASP A 53 -3.67 12.06 -4.60
C ASP A 53 -3.60 12.13 -3.07
N SER A 54 -2.52 12.67 -2.59
CA SER A 54 -2.29 12.95 -1.17
C SER A 54 -1.52 14.26 -1.01
N PRO A 55 -1.59 14.91 0.18
CA PRO A 55 -0.84 16.12 0.44
C PRO A 55 0.65 15.96 0.15
N THR A 56 1.24 16.98 -0.47
CA THR A 56 2.69 17.00 -0.67
C THR A 56 3.42 17.28 0.64
N ARG A 57 4.71 16.95 0.67
CA ARG A 57 5.55 17.17 1.86
C ARG A 57 5.77 18.65 2.16
N ASP A 58 5.87 19.44 1.09
CA ASP A 58 6.21 20.86 1.19
C ASP A 58 4.99 21.73 1.48
N ASP A 59 3.82 21.31 1.01
CA ASP A 59 2.57 22.08 1.16
C ASP A 59 1.37 21.12 1.26
N PRO A 60 0.73 21.03 2.44
CA PRO A 60 -0.41 20.13 2.65
C PRO A 60 -1.68 20.53 1.86
N ASP A 61 -1.75 21.75 1.35
CA ASP A 61 -2.85 22.21 0.51
C ASP A 61 -2.67 21.82 -0.97
N VAL A 62 -1.47 21.37 -1.35
CA VAL A 62 -1.16 20.85 -2.69
C VAL A 62 -1.23 19.33 -2.69
N LEU A 63 -2.07 18.80 -3.57
CA LEU A 63 -2.24 17.35 -3.73
C LEU A 63 -1.44 16.86 -4.93
N ALA A 64 -0.78 15.71 -4.78
CA ALA A 64 -0.07 15.02 -5.86
C ALA A 64 -0.24 13.52 -5.75
N GLU A 65 -0.23 12.84 -6.91
CA GLU A 65 -0.42 11.40 -7.01
C GLU A 65 0.75 10.65 -6.38
N GLY A 66 0.43 9.65 -5.57
CA GLY A 66 1.39 8.67 -5.06
C GLY A 66 2.29 9.15 -3.92
N VAL A 67 2.22 10.40 -3.48
CA VAL A 67 3.10 10.95 -2.43
C VAL A 67 3.04 10.14 -1.13
N PHE A 68 1.85 9.68 -0.73
CA PHE A 68 1.66 8.89 0.49
C PHE A 68 2.44 7.55 0.48
N TYR A 69 2.69 6.99 -0.69
CA TYR A 69 3.34 5.68 -0.84
C TYR A 69 4.83 5.77 -1.18
N THR A 70 5.37 6.97 -1.23
CA THR A 70 6.79 7.21 -1.54
C THR A 70 7.53 7.74 -0.32
N TYR A 71 8.82 7.45 -0.25
CA TYR A 71 9.71 7.89 0.82
C TYR A 71 10.95 8.51 0.22
N THR A 72 11.46 9.57 0.83
CA THR A 72 12.82 10.02 0.55
C THR A 72 13.83 9.11 1.25
N SER A 73 15.09 9.14 0.80
CA SER A 73 16.17 8.40 1.47
C SER A 73 16.34 8.81 2.93
N GLU A 74 16.15 10.09 3.23
CA GLU A 74 16.25 10.65 4.57
C GLU A 74 15.11 10.17 5.48
N GLU A 75 13.86 10.25 5.00
CA GLU A 75 12.68 9.72 5.72
C GLU A 75 12.82 8.23 6.04
N LEU A 76 13.34 7.45 5.09
CA LEU A 76 13.54 6.01 5.29
C LEU A 76 14.63 5.74 6.33
N GLN A 77 15.74 6.48 6.28
CA GLN A 77 16.81 6.37 7.27
C GLN A 77 16.34 6.77 8.66
N ASP A 78 15.61 7.87 8.79
CA ASP A 78 15.07 8.35 10.04
C ASP A 78 14.05 7.39 10.66
N THR A 79 13.16 6.82 9.82
CA THR A 79 12.16 5.85 10.27
C THR A 79 12.81 4.54 10.77
N LEU A 80 13.93 4.15 10.17
CA LEU A 80 14.62 2.89 10.44
C LEU A 80 15.91 3.07 11.26
N GLN A 81 16.02 4.14 12.06
CA GLN A 81 17.21 4.49 12.87
C GLN A 81 17.80 3.29 13.62
N ASP A 82 16.93 2.47 14.23
CA ASP A 82 17.35 1.30 15.00
C ASP A 82 17.70 0.09 14.12
N ASN A 83 17.49 0.17 12.81
CA ASN A 83 17.74 -0.91 11.87
C ASN A 83 18.42 -0.43 10.57
N SER A 84 19.60 0.16 10.72
CA SER A 84 20.39 0.71 9.61
C SER A 84 20.72 -0.33 8.52
N GLN A 85 20.83 -1.62 8.90
CA GLN A 85 21.05 -2.69 7.93
C GLN A 85 19.83 -2.88 7.02
N LEU A 86 18.62 -2.88 7.58
CA LEU A 86 17.38 -2.97 6.81
C LEU A 86 17.19 -1.74 5.92
N ALA A 87 17.47 -0.53 6.43
CA ALA A 87 17.43 0.71 5.65
C ALA A 87 18.32 0.61 4.41
N ASN A 88 19.58 0.18 4.57
CA ASN A 88 20.51 0.01 3.46
C ASN A 88 20.06 -1.07 2.47
N GLN A 89 19.47 -2.17 2.94
CA GLN A 89 18.93 -3.20 2.06
C GLN A 89 17.76 -2.66 1.23
N LEU A 90 16.82 -1.93 1.84
CA LEU A 90 15.71 -1.32 1.14
C LEU A 90 16.17 -0.28 0.11
N LEU A 91 17.11 0.60 0.48
CA LEU A 91 17.71 1.58 -0.44
C LEU A 91 18.37 0.94 -1.66
N ASN A 92 18.97 -0.24 -1.50
CA ASN A 92 19.58 -0.97 -2.61
C ASN A 92 18.55 -1.70 -3.49
N PHE A 93 17.37 -2.01 -2.96
CA PHE A 93 16.31 -2.71 -3.68
C PHE A 93 15.33 -1.77 -4.38
N CYS A 94 15.08 -0.59 -3.82
CA CYS A 94 14.10 0.35 -4.34
C CYS A 94 14.70 1.16 -5.50
N GLN A 95 13.92 1.35 -6.54
CA GLN A 95 14.27 2.29 -7.61
C GLN A 95 13.98 3.71 -7.14
N ILE A 96 14.99 4.55 -7.18
CA ILE A 96 14.85 5.98 -6.89
C ILE A 96 14.27 6.66 -8.13
N ASP A 97 13.17 7.38 -7.97
CA ASP A 97 12.66 8.25 -9.03
C ASP A 97 13.68 9.40 -9.27
N PRO A 98 14.19 9.55 -10.48
CA PRO A 98 15.27 10.53 -10.75
C PRO A 98 14.81 11.99 -10.66
N VAL A 99 13.50 12.25 -10.68
CA VAL A 99 12.93 13.59 -10.63
C VAL A 99 12.60 14.00 -9.20
N THR A 100 11.91 13.11 -8.48
CA THR A 100 11.46 13.38 -7.10
C THR A 100 12.48 12.94 -6.04
N GLN A 101 13.46 12.14 -6.41
CA GLN A 101 14.41 11.46 -5.51
C GLN A 101 13.72 10.65 -4.41
N THR A 102 12.55 10.09 -4.71
CA THR A 102 11.76 9.21 -3.82
C THR A 102 11.70 7.78 -4.37
N PHE A 103 11.30 6.86 -3.48
CA PHE A 103 11.10 5.43 -3.79
C PHE A 103 9.63 5.11 -3.90
#